data_d2ed4d3799adaa6e56cdb00304cfe7a8
#
_entry.id   d2ed4d3799adaa6e56cdb00304cfe7a8
#
_cell.length_a   1.000
_cell.length_b   1.000
_cell.length_c   1.000
_cell.angle_alpha   90.00
_cell.angle_beta   90.00
_cell.angle_gamma   90.00
#
_symmetry.space_group_name_H-M   'P 1'
#
loop_
_entity.id
_entity.type
_entity.pdbx_description
1 polymer ?
#
loop_
_entity_poly.entity_id
_entity_poly.type
_entity_poly.pdbx_seq_one_letter_code
_entity_poly.pdbx_strand_id
1 'polypeptide(L)'
;MKEFDYIIIGGGCAGLSLAYELEIYGKLKDKTLAVIEPREEYKKDRTWSFWKMTPHNFDDCVIKSWENFSINVPNKTNHLECSNYPYQSVDSGLFYEKINNQLKINKNIHFL
;
A
#
# COMPACT_ATOMS: atom_id res chain seq x y z
N MET A 1 14.49 8.21 -27.18
CA MET A 1 13.27 8.29 -26.34
C MET A 1 13.01 6.94 -25.71
N LYS A 2 12.76 6.94 -24.40
CA LYS A 2 12.38 5.68 -23.71
C LYS A 2 10.88 5.48 -23.81
N GLU A 3 10.47 4.28 -24.10
CA GLU A 3 9.06 3.89 -24.17
C GLU A 3 8.78 2.84 -23.11
N PHE A 4 7.59 2.91 -22.50
CA PHE A 4 7.13 1.95 -21.51
C PHE A 4 5.71 1.51 -21.86
N ASP A 5 5.40 0.25 -21.59
CA ASP A 5 4.03 -0.25 -21.76
C ASP A 5 3.08 0.39 -20.75
N TYR A 6 3.57 0.62 -19.52
CA TYR A 6 2.80 1.23 -18.44
C TYR A 6 3.59 2.31 -17.74
N ILE A 7 2.93 3.38 -17.36
CA ILE A 7 3.52 4.46 -16.57
C ILE A 7 2.59 4.75 -15.38
N ILE A 8 3.15 4.70 -14.18
CA ILE A 8 2.47 5.10 -12.95
C ILE A 8 3.08 6.42 -12.50
N ILE A 9 2.25 7.44 -12.37
CA ILE A 9 2.68 8.74 -11.87
C ILE A 9 2.38 8.80 -10.38
N GLY A 10 3.43 8.85 -9.57
CA GLY A 10 3.35 8.85 -8.12
C GLY A 10 3.64 7.49 -7.52
N GLY A 11 4.72 7.40 -6.74
CA GLY A 11 5.15 6.21 -6.04
C GLY A 11 4.74 6.21 -4.57
N GLY A 12 3.54 6.68 -4.26
CA GLY A 12 2.97 6.61 -2.92
C GLY A 12 2.22 5.30 -2.70
N CYS A 13 1.32 5.30 -1.71
CA CYS A 13 0.56 4.10 -1.34
C CYS A 13 -0.20 3.50 -2.54
N ALA A 14 -0.94 4.33 -3.27
CA ALA A 14 -1.75 3.86 -4.40
C ALA A 14 -0.89 3.37 -5.56
N GLY A 15 0.10 4.15 -5.96
CA GLY A 15 0.96 3.80 -7.09
C GLY A 15 1.78 2.56 -6.85
N LEU A 16 2.38 2.44 -5.66
CA LEU A 16 3.15 1.26 -5.30
C LEU A 16 2.26 0.03 -5.13
N SER A 17 1.06 0.18 -4.59
CA SER A 17 0.11 -0.92 -4.49
C SER A 17 -0.26 -1.46 -5.88
N LEU A 18 -0.53 -0.56 -6.83
CA LEU A 18 -0.84 -0.96 -8.20
C LEU A 18 0.35 -1.69 -8.85
N ALA A 19 1.56 -1.15 -8.71
CA ALA A 19 2.76 -1.79 -9.24
C ALA A 19 2.95 -3.19 -8.65
N TYR A 20 2.78 -3.33 -7.34
CA TYR A 20 2.89 -4.61 -6.65
C TYR A 20 1.86 -5.62 -7.16
N GLU A 21 0.60 -5.22 -7.26
CA GLU A 21 -0.46 -6.10 -7.73
C GLU A 21 -0.24 -6.53 -9.19
N LEU A 22 0.19 -5.61 -10.04
CA LEU A 22 0.54 -5.95 -11.43
C LEU A 22 1.66 -6.99 -11.48
N GLU A 23 2.66 -6.84 -10.63
CA GLU A 23 3.80 -7.78 -10.59
C GLU A 23 3.39 -9.15 -10.09
N ILE A 24 2.73 -9.24 -8.94
CA ILE A 24 2.40 -10.54 -8.35
C ILE A 24 1.37 -11.33 -9.14
N TYR A 25 0.51 -10.65 -9.90
CA TYR A 25 -0.46 -11.30 -10.77
C TYR A 25 0.06 -11.56 -12.18
N GLY A 26 1.36 -11.36 -12.41
CA GLY A 26 2.00 -11.67 -13.69
C GLY A 26 1.59 -10.77 -14.85
N LYS A 27 1.04 -9.60 -14.57
CA LYS A 27 0.57 -8.66 -15.60
C LYS A 27 1.71 -7.90 -16.27
N LEU A 28 2.91 -7.96 -15.72
CA LEU A 28 4.09 -7.30 -16.28
C LEU A 28 4.99 -8.28 -17.05
N LYS A 29 4.53 -9.49 -17.30
CA LYS A 29 5.27 -10.44 -18.13
C LYS A 29 5.46 -9.86 -19.52
N ASP A 30 6.73 -9.75 -19.94
CA ASP A 30 7.11 -9.17 -21.25
C ASP A 30 6.62 -7.71 -21.42
N LYS A 31 6.39 -7.01 -20.32
CA LYS A 31 5.96 -5.61 -20.29
C LYS A 31 6.92 -4.79 -19.47
N THR A 32 6.99 -3.49 -19.81
CA THR A 32 7.80 -2.54 -19.06
C THR A 32 6.91 -1.59 -18.27
N LEU A 33 7.34 -1.27 -17.05
CA LEU A 33 6.65 -0.33 -16.18
C LEU A 33 7.62 0.76 -15.74
N ALA A 34 7.20 2.01 -15.85
CA ALA A 34 7.88 3.13 -15.22
C ALA A 34 7.02 3.66 -14.07
N VAL A 35 7.66 3.87 -12.92
CA VAL A 35 7.05 4.57 -11.79
C VAL A 35 7.77 5.91 -11.67
N ILE A 36 7.03 7.00 -11.84
CA ILE A 36 7.60 8.35 -11.77
C ILE A 36 7.39 8.86 -10.35
N GLU A 37 8.49 8.97 -9.60
CA GLU A 37 8.49 9.37 -8.20
C GLU A 37 9.72 10.23 -7.91
N PRO A 38 9.56 11.46 -7.39
CA PRO A 38 10.70 12.32 -7.07
C PRO A 38 11.55 11.86 -5.89
N ARG A 39 11.01 11.00 -5.00
CA ARG A 39 11.78 10.51 -3.86
C ARG A 39 12.85 9.53 -4.29
N GLU A 40 14.07 9.76 -3.84
CA GLU A 40 15.20 8.84 -4.08
C GLU A 40 15.24 7.72 -3.06
N GLU A 41 14.73 7.98 -1.86
CA GLU A 41 14.66 7.01 -0.77
C GLU A 41 13.26 6.93 -0.20
N TYR A 42 12.86 5.71 0.16
CA TYR A 42 11.62 5.46 0.89
C TYR A 42 11.93 5.23 2.36
N LYS A 43 11.41 6.10 3.19
CA LYS A 43 11.54 6.02 4.65
C LYS A 43 10.15 5.94 5.25
N LYS A 44 10.08 5.45 6.50
CA LYS A 44 8.83 5.50 7.25
C LYS A 44 8.44 6.97 7.43
N ASP A 45 7.41 7.39 6.71
CA ASP A 45 6.94 8.78 6.73
C ASP A 45 5.46 8.90 7.06
N ARG A 46 4.74 7.78 7.08
CA ARG A 46 3.29 7.78 7.27
C ARG A 46 2.82 6.55 8.01
N THR A 47 1.62 6.66 8.58
CA THR A 47 0.82 5.55 9.05
C THR A 47 -0.52 5.65 8.31
N TRP A 48 -0.87 4.61 7.60
CA TRP A 48 -2.15 4.55 6.91
C TRP A 48 -3.11 3.69 7.71
N SER A 49 -4.35 4.15 7.82
CA SER A 49 -5.39 3.44 8.55
C SER A 49 -6.64 3.30 7.69
N PHE A 50 -7.28 2.15 7.79
CA PHE A 50 -8.43 1.83 6.95
C PHE A 50 -9.27 0.73 7.57
N TRP A 51 -10.50 0.61 7.12
CA TRP A 51 -11.36 -0.52 7.46
C TRP A 51 -11.05 -1.67 6.51
N LYS A 52 -10.73 -2.85 7.06
CA LYS A 52 -10.45 -4.02 6.23
C LYS A 52 -11.75 -4.57 5.67
N MET A 53 -12.14 -4.10 4.50
CA MET A 53 -13.38 -4.50 3.82
C MET A 53 -13.20 -5.77 3.00
N THR A 54 -11.97 -6.04 2.52
CA THR A 54 -11.64 -7.21 1.71
C THR A 54 -10.26 -7.73 2.10
N PRO A 55 -9.95 -9.01 1.82
CA PRO A 55 -8.58 -9.50 1.97
C PRO A 55 -7.59 -8.66 1.17
N HIS A 56 -6.38 -8.49 1.69
CA HIS A 56 -5.31 -7.77 1.00
C HIS A 56 -3.95 -8.43 1.27
N ASN A 57 -2.95 -8.01 0.51
CA ASN A 57 -1.62 -8.64 0.56
C ASN A 57 -0.66 -8.00 1.57
N PHE A 58 -1.16 -7.15 2.47
CA PHE A 58 -0.34 -6.36 3.39
C PHE A 58 -0.60 -6.64 4.87
N ASP A 59 -1.13 -7.82 5.20
CA ASP A 59 -1.36 -8.21 6.60
C ASP A 59 -0.07 -8.21 7.41
N ASP A 60 1.05 -8.52 6.80
CA ASP A 60 2.38 -8.50 7.43
C ASP A 60 2.90 -7.08 7.70
N CYS A 61 2.26 -6.07 7.12
CA CYS A 61 2.59 -4.66 7.36
C CYS A 61 1.66 -4.00 8.40
N VAL A 62 0.61 -4.72 8.83
CA VAL A 62 -0.34 -4.22 9.82
C VAL A 62 0.32 -4.19 11.19
N ILE A 63 0.37 -3.03 11.82
CA ILE A 63 0.94 -2.84 13.15
C ILE A 63 -0.11 -2.88 14.24
N LYS A 64 -1.37 -2.61 13.90
CA LYS A 64 -2.47 -2.66 14.86
C LYS A 64 -3.80 -2.88 14.15
N SER A 65 -4.68 -3.63 14.82
CA SER A 65 -6.03 -3.91 14.35
C SER A 65 -7.00 -3.80 15.52
N TRP A 66 -8.14 -3.16 15.30
CA TRP A 66 -9.17 -2.95 16.31
C TRP A 66 -10.49 -3.52 15.81
N GLU A 67 -11.17 -4.24 16.70
CA GLU A 67 -12.50 -4.79 16.45
C GLU A 67 -13.62 -3.95 17.08
N ASN A 68 -13.24 -2.96 17.89
CA ASN A 68 -14.19 -2.09 18.58
C ASN A 68 -13.68 -0.65 18.53
N PHE A 69 -14.61 0.28 18.49
CA PHE A 69 -14.29 1.70 18.58
C PHE A 69 -15.45 2.46 19.22
N SER A 70 -15.19 3.69 19.63
CA SER A 70 -16.23 4.56 20.16
C SER A 70 -16.23 5.90 19.45
N ILE A 71 -17.41 6.50 19.35
CA ILE A 71 -17.59 7.87 18.89
C ILE A 71 -18.09 8.66 20.09
N ASN A 72 -17.33 9.70 20.45
CA ASN A 72 -17.59 10.50 21.65
C ASN A 72 -17.95 11.93 21.26
N VAL A 73 -19.02 12.43 21.83
CA VAL A 73 -19.38 13.85 21.83
C VAL A 73 -19.57 14.27 23.29
N PRO A 74 -19.62 15.59 23.63
CA PRO A 74 -19.60 16.04 25.03
C PRO A 74 -20.62 15.36 25.95
N ASN A 75 -21.79 15.00 25.43
CA ASN A 75 -22.88 14.43 26.24
C ASN A 75 -23.24 12.99 25.88
N LYS A 76 -22.47 12.34 25.01
CA LYS A 76 -22.80 10.98 24.55
C LYS A 76 -21.59 10.24 24.04
N THR A 77 -21.52 8.93 24.36
CA THR A 77 -20.53 8.02 23.79
C THR A 77 -21.27 6.84 23.15
N ASN A 78 -20.94 6.55 21.89
CA ASN A 78 -21.41 5.36 21.20
C ASN A 78 -20.25 4.36 21.09
N HIS A 79 -20.46 3.15 21.59
CA HIS A 79 -19.54 2.03 21.43
C HIS A 79 -20.01 1.18 20.26
N LEU A 80 -19.12 0.92 19.32
CA LEU A 80 -19.40 0.18 18.10
C LEU A 80 -18.44 -0.99 17.96
N GLU A 81 -18.97 -2.08 17.45
CA GLU A 81 -18.22 -3.30 17.19
C GLU A 81 -18.02 -3.43 15.67
N CYS A 82 -16.79 -3.76 15.24
CA CYS A 82 -16.43 -3.86 13.83
C CYS A 82 -15.60 -5.11 13.52
N SER A 83 -15.85 -6.22 14.23
CA SER A 83 -15.05 -7.44 14.05
C SER A 83 -15.11 -8.00 12.64
N ASN A 84 -16.20 -7.77 11.88
CA ASN A 84 -16.30 -8.21 10.49
C ASN A 84 -15.44 -7.35 9.54
N TYR A 85 -15.24 -6.09 9.90
CA TYR A 85 -14.45 -5.13 9.12
C TYR A 85 -13.54 -4.35 10.07
N PRO A 86 -12.49 -4.99 10.62
CA PRO A 86 -11.65 -4.33 11.62
C PRO A 86 -10.95 -3.10 11.06
N TYR A 87 -10.75 -2.11 11.94
CA TYR A 87 -9.96 -0.93 11.61
C TYR A 87 -8.49 -1.25 11.79
N GLN A 88 -7.69 -1.06 10.76
CA GLN A 88 -6.29 -1.45 10.77
C GLN A 88 -5.37 -0.28 10.47
N SER A 89 -4.18 -0.30 11.06
CA SER A 89 -3.10 0.64 10.75
C SER A 89 -1.92 -0.10 10.17
N VAL A 90 -1.37 0.45 9.08
CA VAL A 90 -0.22 -0.09 8.37
C VAL A 90 0.96 0.86 8.51
N ASP A 91 2.12 0.32 8.82
CA ASP A 91 3.38 1.04 8.85
C ASP A 91 3.90 1.25 7.42
N SER A 92 4.13 2.51 7.04
CA SER A 92 4.60 2.81 5.68
C SER A 92 6.01 2.26 5.41
N GLY A 93 6.86 2.21 6.43
CA GLY A 93 8.20 1.64 6.30
C GLY A 93 8.17 0.17 5.91
N LEU A 94 7.35 -0.63 6.60
CA LEU A 94 7.16 -2.05 6.28
C LEU A 94 6.55 -2.23 4.89
N PHE A 95 5.58 -1.40 4.56
CA PHE A 95 4.92 -1.40 3.27
C PHE A 95 5.91 -1.12 2.12
N TYR A 96 6.69 -0.05 2.24
CA TYR A 96 7.70 0.29 1.24
C TYR A 96 8.74 -0.80 1.08
N GLU A 97 9.22 -1.36 2.17
CA GLU A 97 10.22 -2.43 2.16
C GLU A 97 9.69 -3.66 1.42
N LYS A 98 8.48 -4.10 1.77
CA LYS A 98 7.86 -5.26 1.14
C LYS A 98 7.73 -5.07 -0.37
N ILE A 99 7.17 -3.93 -0.78
CA ILE A 99 6.94 -3.64 -2.20
C ILE A 99 8.26 -3.50 -2.95
N ASN A 100 9.17 -2.70 -2.44
CA ASN A 100 10.43 -2.47 -3.13
C ASN A 100 11.27 -3.74 -3.25
N ASN A 101 11.24 -4.62 -2.25
CA ASN A 101 11.91 -5.91 -2.34
C ASN A 101 11.32 -6.79 -3.44
N GLN A 102 10.02 -6.72 -3.66
CA GLN A 102 9.37 -7.46 -4.74
C GLN A 102 9.64 -6.84 -6.11
N LEU A 103 9.50 -5.53 -6.23
CA LEU A 103 9.62 -4.85 -7.52
C LEU A 103 11.05 -4.86 -8.06
N LYS A 104 12.07 -4.77 -7.20
CA LYS A 104 13.47 -4.74 -7.64
C LYS A 104 13.93 -6.04 -8.31
N ILE A 105 13.21 -7.15 -8.12
CA ILE A 105 13.52 -8.43 -8.76
C ILE A 105 13.23 -8.36 -10.26
N ASN A 106 12.24 -7.57 -10.66
CA ASN A 106 11.87 -7.42 -12.07
C ASN A 106 12.63 -6.27 -12.73
N LYS A 107 13.54 -6.61 -13.64
CA LYS A 107 14.38 -5.64 -14.35
C LYS A 107 13.59 -4.75 -15.33
N ASN A 108 12.35 -5.09 -15.63
CA ASN A 108 11.48 -4.32 -16.51
C ASN A 108 10.70 -3.23 -15.77
N ILE A 109 10.91 -3.10 -14.46
CA ILE A 109 10.31 -2.04 -13.65
C ILE A 109 11.37 -0.98 -13.38
N HIS A 110 11.06 0.26 -13.74
CA HIS A 110 11.97 1.39 -13.64
C HIS A 110 11.38 2.48 -12.76
N PHE A 111 12.16 2.97 -11.82
CA PHE A 111 11.82 4.15 -11.02
C PHE A 111 12.53 5.35 -11.62
N LEU A 112 11.77 6.36 -11.96
CA LEU A 112 12.28 7.57 -12.64
C LEU A 112 12.02 8.84 -11.84
#